data_e6ad565a291b7acb0f81b62c82237c24
#
_entry.id   e6ad565a291b7acb0f81b62c82237c24
#
_cell.length_a   1.000
_cell.length_b   1.000
_cell.length_c   1.000
_cell.angle_alpha   90.00
_cell.angle_beta   90.00
_cell.angle_gamma   90.00
#
_symmetry.space_group_name_H-M   'P 1'
#
loop_
_entity.id
_entity.type
_entity.pdbx_description
1 polymer ?
#
loop_
_entity_poly.entity_id
_entity_poly.type
_entity_poly.pdbx_seq_one_letter_code
_entity_poly.pdbx_strand_id
1 'polypeptide(L)'
;METSVIDLLVPTDIQVDDIDNNTSKITLEPLERGFGHTLGNALRRILLSSMPGAAITDVTIDGISHEYSTIEGVREDVIDILLNLKDMPISLIEGTSAVIKLDVSGPCEVTSNSFEVPGNVELPDAEHHVASLVYKVSLSLTATVKTGRGYEPADSRGEEETAVGALKVDASFSPVRRVAYTVENARFEKRTDLDKLIVELETDGTLDPKKAIEHAATIMQQQLAAFVDLDAIAEQEAKKDQNDFDPFLMRSIEELELTVRSTNCLKAESIFLIGDLLQRTEFDLLKTPNLGKKSLNEIKDVLASKGFSLGTTLENWPPMG
;
A
#
# COMPACT_ATOMS: atom_id res chain seq x y z
N MET A 1 14.19 35.03 6.85
CA MET A 1 14.74 33.76 7.36
C MET A 1 13.67 32.74 7.10
N GLU A 2 13.68 32.15 5.91
CA GLU A 2 12.86 30.98 5.61
C GLU A 2 13.47 29.84 6.41
N THR A 3 12.76 29.41 7.43
CA THR A 3 13.03 28.16 8.13
C THR A 3 12.80 27.05 7.14
N SER A 4 13.88 26.52 6.57
CA SER A 4 13.83 25.23 5.90
C SER A 4 13.06 24.27 6.80
N VAL A 5 12.00 23.69 6.28
CA VAL A 5 11.32 22.56 6.92
C VAL A 5 12.42 21.58 7.27
N ILE A 6 12.62 21.39 8.57
CA ILE A 6 13.70 20.63 9.18
C ILE A 6 13.90 19.34 8.40
N ASP A 7 15.13 19.02 8.03
CA ASP A 7 15.52 17.73 7.44
C ASP A 7 15.26 16.61 8.47
N LEU A 8 14.00 16.19 8.55
CA LEU A 8 13.61 15.03 9.36
C LEU A 8 14.02 13.76 8.61
N LEU A 9 14.54 12.80 9.36
CA LEU A 9 14.81 11.48 8.81
C LEU A 9 13.49 10.83 8.38
N VAL A 10 13.42 10.49 7.11
CA VAL A 10 12.28 9.74 6.53
C VAL A 10 12.69 8.27 6.45
N PRO A 11 11.90 7.35 7.01
CA PRO A 11 12.18 5.94 6.90
C PRO A 11 12.08 5.51 5.43
N THR A 12 13.09 4.80 4.95
CA THR A 12 13.18 4.34 3.56
C THR A 12 12.74 2.88 3.41
N ASP A 13 12.90 2.08 4.46
CA ASP A 13 12.65 0.65 4.40
C ASP A 13 11.56 0.22 5.38
N ILE A 14 10.62 -0.56 4.85
CA ILE A 14 9.61 -1.27 5.63
C ILE A 14 9.98 -2.75 5.62
N GLN A 15 10.27 -3.30 6.80
CA GLN A 15 10.51 -4.73 6.97
C GLN A 15 9.19 -5.39 7.37
N VAL A 16 8.81 -6.43 6.65
CA VAL A 16 7.61 -7.23 6.93
C VAL A 16 8.06 -8.65 7.23
N ASP A 17 7.82 -9.08 8.46
CA ASP A 17 8.08 -10.43 8.93
C ASP A 17 6.73 -11.12 9.14
N ASP A 18 6.41 -12.10 8.31
CA ASP A 18 5.20 -12.90 8.46
C ASP A 18 5.41 -13.93 9.56
N ILE A 19 4.58 -13.85 10.60
CA ILE A 19 4.59 -14.78 11.74
C ILE A 19 3.74 -16.01 11.39
N ASP A 20 2.53 -15.76 10.89
CA ASP A 20 1.57 -16.75 10.42
C ASP A 20 0.90 -16.26 9.14
N ASN A 21 0.06 -17.07 8.50
CA ASN A 21 -0.66 -16.70 7.28
C ASN A 21 -1.47 -15.40 7.41
N ASN A 22 -1.98 -15.11 8.60
CA ASN A 22 -2.87 -13.98 8.87
C ASN A 22 -2.25 -12.95 9.82
N THR A 23 -1.04 -13.19 10.32
CA THR A 23 -0.37 -12.32 11.30
C THR A 23 0.99 -11.91 10.79
N SER A 24 1.22 -10.62 10.69
CA SER A 24 2.51 -10.06 10.28
C SER A 24 3.00 -9.01 11.28
N LYS A 25 4.33 -8.95 11.40
CA LYS A 25 5.05 -7.94 12.16
C LYS A 25 5.71 -6.99 11.18
N ILE A 26 5.34 -5.72 11.24
CA ILE A 26 5.83 -4.70 10.34
C ILE A 26 6.69 -3.73 11.14
N THR A 27 7.94 -3.58 10.70
CA THR A 27 8.94 -2.74 11.36
C THR A 27 9.26 -1.55 10.47
N LEU A 28 9.20 -0.35 11.04
CA LEU A 28 9.52 0.90 10.40
C LEU A 28 10.60 1.63 11.21
N GLU A 29 11.77 1.80 10.62
CA GLU A 29 12.92 2.50 11.20
C GLU A 29 13.84 3.11 10.12
N PRO A 30 14.60 4.20 10.42
CA PRO A 30 14.55 5.02 11.63
C PRO A 30 13.45 6.08 11.56
N LEU A 31 12.88 6.43 12.71
CA LEU A 31 11.93 7.53 12.87
C LEU A 31 12.51 8.57 13.83
N GLU A 32 12.19 9.83 13.64
CA GLU A 32 12.52 10.87 14.62
C GLU A 32 11.78 10.63 15.94
N ARG A 33 12.39 11.02 17.04
CA ARG A 33 11.89 10.80 18.39
C ARG A 33 10.45 11.31 18.57
N GLY A 34 9.56 10.45 19.04
CA GLY A 34 8.13 10.71 19.26
C GLY A 34 7.24 10.37 18.08
N PHE A 35 7.78 10.26 16.85
CA PHE A 35 6.99 9.90 15.68
C PHE A 35 6.50 8.44 15.72
N GLY A 36 7.25 7.54 16.37
CA GLY A 36 6.83 6.15 16.56
C GLY A 36 5.45 6.05 17.22
N HIS A 37 5.21 6.76 18.32
CA HIS A 37 3.91 6.78 19.00
C HIS A 37 2.83 7.50 18.19
N THR A 38 3.16 8.61 17.53
CA THR A 38 2.21 9.37 16.72
C THR A 38 1.69 8.55 15.54
N LEU A 39 2.61 7.97 14.76
CA LEU A 39 2.26 7.15 13.60
C LEU A 39 1.63 5.82 14.02
N GLY A 40 2.17 5.14 15.04
CA GLY A 40 1.65 3.87 15.52
C GLY A 40 0.21 3.97 16.00
N ASN A 41 -0.13 5.02 16.78
CA ASN A 41 -1.51 5.24 17.23
C ASN A 41 -2.45 5.60 16.05
N ALA A 42 -2.00 6.46 15.14
CA ALA A 42 -2.81 6.85 13.97
C ALA A 42 -3.08 5.65 13.06
N LEU A 43 -2.05 4.88 12.70
CA LEU A 43 -2.18 3.67 11.90
C LEU A 43 -3.09 2.64 12.57
N ARG A 44 -2.89 2.36 13.86
CA ARG A 44 -3.75 1.44 14.61
C ARG A 44 -5.22 1.84 14.52
N ARG A 45 -5.55 3.11 14.71
CA ARG A 45 -6.94 3.59 14.64
C ARG A 45 -7.53 3.44 13.25
N ILE A 46 -6.78 3.78 12.21
CA ILE A 46 -7.22 3.67 10.82
C ILE A 46 -7.43 2.20 10.45
N LEU A 47 -6.49 1.32 10.80
CA LEU A 47 -6.57 -0.12 10.53
C LEU A 47 -7.81 -0.75 11.16
N LEU A 48 -8.18 -0.37 12.39
CA LEU A 48 -9.33 -0.95 13.07
C LEU A 48 -10.68 -0.35 12.63
N SER A 49 -10.72 0.91 12.18
CA SER A 49 -11.99 1.61 11.94
C SER A 49 -12.31 1.92 10.48
N SER A 50 -11.31 1.94 9.61
CA SER A 50 -11.47 2.55 8.28
C SER A 50 -11.18 1.62 7.11
N MET A 51 -10.74 0.39 7.39
CA MET A 51 -10.49 -0.60 6.34
C MET A 51 -11.79 -1.02 5.66
N PRO A 52 -11.84 -1.05 4.33
CA PRO A 52 -12.97 -1.61 3.61
C PRO A 52 -12.93 -3.14 3.70
N GLY A 53 -14.10 -3.74 3.76
CA GLY A 53 -14.26 -5.19 3.73
C GLY A 53 -15.66 -5.59 3.30
N ALA A 54 -15.97 -6.87 3.37
CA ALA A 54 -17.29 -7.41 3.08
C ALA A 54 -17.83 -8.22 4.26
N ALA A 55 -19.14 -8.22 4.43
CA ALA A 55 -19.80 -8.98 5.49
C ALA A 55 -21.22 -9.39 5.06
N ILE A 56 -21.74 -10.43 5.70
CA ILE A 56 -23.14 -10.83 5.57
C ILE A 56 -24.00 -9.81 6.31
N THR A 57 -25.00 -9.29 5.62
CA THR A 57 -25.94 -8.30 6.16
C THR A 57 -27.32 -8.86 6.44
N ASP A 58 -27.79 -9.74 5.55
CA ASP A 58 -29.13 -10.29 5.59
C ASP A 58 -29.08 -11.78 5.29
N VAL A 59 -29.86 -12.57 6.04
CA VAL A 59 -29.93 -14.02 5.90
C VAL A 59 -31.39 -14.45 5.84
N THR A 60 -31.72 -15.26 4.86
CA THR A 60 -33.05 -15.90 4.76
C THR A 60 -32.85 -17.39 4.92
N ILE A 61 -33.57 -18.01 5.87
CA ILE A 61 -33.57 -19.44 6.12
C ILE A 61 -34.98 -19.97 5.83
N ASP A 62 -35.09 -21.01 5.03
CA ASP A 62 -36.39 -21.56 4.68
C ASP A 62 -37.16 -22.08 5.92
N GLY A 63 -38.40 -21.63 6.07
CA GLY A 63 -39.25 -21.99 7.19
C GLY A 63 -39.02 -21.23 8.49
N ILE A 64 -38.09 -20.26 8.52
CA ILE A 64 -37.77 -19.46 9.71
C ILE A 64 -38.22 -18.02 9.49
N SER A 65 -38.92 -17.45 10.47
CA SER A 65 -39.44 -16.09 10.44
C SER A 65 -38.80 -15.14 11.47
N HIS A 66 -38.05 -15.68 12.44
CA HIS A 66 -37.40 -14.90 13.47
C HIS A 66 -36.17 -15.64 14.04
N GLU A 67 -35.21 -14.89 14.56
CA GLU A 67 -33.92 -15.36 15.06
C GLU A 67 -33.99 -16.27 16.29
N TYR A 68 -35.07 -16.17 17.09
CA TYR A 68 -35.28 -16.98 18.31
C TYR A 68 -35.94 -18.34 18.00
N SER A 69 -35.73 -18.86 16.82
CA SER A 69 -36.25 -20.14 16.41
C SER A 69 -35.20 -21.25 16.51
N THR A 70 -35.65 -22.49 16.57
CA THR A 70 -34.84 -23.70 16.47
C THR A 70 -35.19 -24.44 15.22
N ILE A 71 -34.22 -25.12 14.60
CA ILE A 71 -34.42 -25.94 13.41
C ILE A 71 -34.34 -27.40 13.83
N GLU A 72 -35.42 -28.17 13.62
CA GLU A 72 -35.46 -29.59 13.98
C GLU A 72 -34.37 -30.36 13.20
N GLY A 73 -33.49 -31.04 13.93
CA GLY A 73 -32.40 -31.81 13.36
C GLY A 73 -31.10 -31.07 13.11
N VAL A 74 -31.05 -29.78 13.43
CA VAL A 74 -29.82 -28.96 13.51
C VAL A 74 -29.46 -28.82 14.99
N ARG A 75 -28.18 -28.86 15.30
CA ARG A 75 -27.67 -28.81 16.65
C ARG A 75 -27.68 -27.39 17.21
N GLU A 76 -27.31 -26.42 16.37
CA GLU A 76 -27.22 -25.01 16.68
C GLU A 76 -28.62 -24.35 16.55
N ASP A 77 -28.87 -23.37 17.39
CA ASP A 77 -30.02 -22.47 17.25
C ASP A 77 -29.82 -21.48 16.11
N VAL A 78 -30.88 -20.85 15.62
CA VAL A 78 -30.79 -19.86 14.53
C VAL A 78 -29.84 -18.70 14.90
N ILE A 79 -29.84 -18.26 16.15
CA ILE A 79 -28.92 -17.21 16.65
C ILE A 79 -27.47 -17.66 16.49
N ASP A 80 -27.16 -18.92 16.89
CA ASP A 80 -25.78 -19.44 16.77
C ASP A 80 -25.35 -19.52 15.32
N ILE A 81 -26.25 -19.95 14.42
CA ILE A 81 -25.98 -19.94 12.96
C ILE A 81 -25.70 -18.51 12.46
N LEU A 82 -26.50 -17.53 12.87
CA LEU A 82 -26.28 -16.12 12.49
C LEU A 82 -24.96 -15.57 13.03
N LEU A 83 -24.57 -15.95 14.25
CA LEU A 83 -23.27 -15.56 14.84
C LEU A 83 -22.09 -16.21 14.07
N ASN A 84 -22.21 -17.49 13.72
CA ASN A 84 -21.20 -18.16 12.91
C ASN A 84 -21.08 -17.52 11.51
N LEU A 85 -22.19 -17.15 10.89
CA LEU A 85 -22.20 -16.44 9.61
C LEU A 85 -21.61 -15.01 9.71
N LYS A 86 -21.84 -14.31 10.83
CA LYS A 86 -21.27 -13.00 11.11
C LYS A 86 -19.73 -13.03 11.19
N ASP A 87 -19.18 -14.10 11.78
CA ASP A 87 -17.74 -14.25 11.98
C ASP A 87 -17.02 -14.86 10.76
N MET A 88 -17.77 -15.31 9.76
CA MET A 88 -17.23 -15.93 8.54
C MET A 88 -16.48 -14.91 7.68
N PRO A 89 -15.17 -15.12 7.41
CA PRO A 89 -14.40 -14.21 6.58
C PRO A 89 -14.83 -14.31 5.11
N ILE A 90 -15.20 -13.16 4.54
CA ILE A 90 -15.71 -13.05 3.16
C ILE A 90 -15.00 -11.90 2.45
N SER A 91 -14.60 -12.15 1.21
CA SER A 91 -14.07 -11.12 0.30
C SER A 91 -14.99 -10.96 -0.91
N LEU A 92 -15.25 -9.71 -1.29
CA LEU A 92 -15.95 -9.37 -2.52
C LEU A 92 -14.96 -8.69 -3.48
N ILE A 93 -14.68 -9.36 -4.62
CA ILE A 93 -13.68 -8.89 -5.59
C ILE A 93 -14.25 -7.75 -6.43
N GLU A 94 -15.51 -7.90 -6.89
CA GLU A 94 -16.18 -6.93 -7.75
C GLU A 94 -17.62 -6.71 -7.31
N GLY A 95 -18.08 -5.44 -7.39
CA GLY A 95 -19.45 -5.06 -7.05
C GLY A 95 -19.58 -4.57 -5.61
N THR A 96 -20.79 -4.16 -5.25
CA THR A 96 -21.15 -3.66 -3.91
C THR A 96 -21.96 -4.65 -3.10
N SER A 97 -22.54 -5.67 -3.76
CA SER A 97 -23.33 -6.73 -3.11
C SER A 97 -23.29 -8.01 -3.92
N ALA A 98 -23.43 -9.15 -3.25
CA ALA A 98 -23.53 -10.46 -3.83
C ALA A 98 -24.48 -11.34 -2.98
N VAL A 99 -24.98 -12.40 -3.56
CA VAL A 99 -25.83 -13.37 -2.86
C VAL A 99 -25.15 -14.73 -2.90
N ILE A 100 -24.97 -15.34 -1.75
CA ILE A 100 -24.46 -16.69 -1.58
C ILE A 100 -25.60 -17.61 -1.11
N LYS A 101 -25.55 -18.87 -1.51
CA LYS A 101 -26.59 -19.86 -1.18
C LYS A 101 -25.98 -21.09 -0.56
N LEU A 102 -26.72 -21.68 0.34
CA LEU A 102 -26.43 -22.97 0.95
C LEU A 102 -27.64 -23.88 0.79
N ASP A 103 -27.44 -25.08 0.26
CA ASP A 103 -28.46 -26.09 0.17
C ASP A 103 -27.84 -27.47 0.47
N VAL A 104 -28.03 -27.93 1.70
CA VAL A 104 -27.35 -29.11 2.22
C VAL A 104 -28.36 -30.04 2.89
N SER A 105 -28.18 -31.35 2.69
CA SER A 105 -28.98 -32.39 3.33
C SER A 105 -28.12 -33.24 4.25
N GLY A 106 -28.53 -33.32 5.55
CA GLY A 106 -27.81 -34.04 6.60
C GLY A 106 -27.93 -35.56 6.54
N PRO A 107 -27.23 -36.29 7.43
CA PRO A 107 -26.35 -35.72 8.48
C PRO A 107 -24.99 -35.29 7.95
N CYS A 108 -24.56 -34.10 8.26
CA CYS A 108 -23.25 -33.56 7.89
C CYS A 108 -22.91 -32.32 8.72
N GLU A 109 -21.65 -31.95 8.72
CA GLU A 109 -21.15 -30.67 9.22
C GLU A 109 -21.13 -29.66 8.07
N VAL A 110 -21.74 -28.51 8.29
CA VAL A 110 -21.84 -27.43 7.30
C VAL A 110 -20.72 -26.43 7.57
N THR A 111 -19.87 -26.24 6.57
CA THR A 111 -18.76 -25.30 6.59
C THR A 111 -18.90 -24.29 5.46
N SER A 112 -18.03 -23.26 5.46
CA SER A 112 -17.97 -22.25 4.40
C SER A 112 -17.89 -22.85 3.01
N ASN A 113 -17.18 -23.98 2.85
CA ASN A 113 -17.05 -24.67 1.56
C ASN A 113 -18.35 -25.27 1.03
N SER A 114 -19.38 -25.37 1.87
CA SER A 114 -20.71 -25.88 1.49
C SER A 114 -21.56 -24.85 0.75
N PHE A 115 -21.12 -23.57 0.72
CA PHE A 115 -21.86 -22.52 0.04
C PHE A 115 -21.63 -22.52 -1.47
N GLU A 116 -22.70 -22.27 -2.21
CA GLU A 116 -22.62 -21.89 -3.61
C GLU A 116 -22.29 -20.39 -3.69
N VAL A 117 -21.06 -20.07 -4.12
CA VAL A 117 -20.58 -18.70 -4.23
C VAL A 117 -20.48 -18.26 -5.69
N PRO A 118 -20.94 -17.06 -6.04
CA PRO A 118 -20.69 -16.49 -7.35
C PRO A 118 -19.21 -16.17 -7.52
N GLY A 119 -18.71 -16.10 -8.76
CA GLY A 119 -17.28 -15.93 -9.06
C GLY A 119 -16.64 -14.63 -8.57
N ASN A 120 -17.43 -13.69 -8.06
CA ASN A 120 -16.96 -12.43 -7.47
C ASN A 120 -16.86 -12.46 -5.93
N VAL A 121 -17.12 -13.61 -5.30
CA VAL A 121 -17.01 -13.81 -3.84
C VAL A 121 -15.96 -14.86 -3.56
N GLU A 122 -15.09 -14.61 -2.58
CA GLU A 122 -14.12 -15.59 -2.07
C GLU A 122 -14.32 -15.81 -0.58
N LEU A 123 -14.20 -17.06 -0.15
CA LEU A 123 -14.24 -17.50 1.24
C LEU A 123 -12.85 -18.05 1.58
N PRO A 124 -11.97 -17.27 2.21
CA PRO A 124 -10.57 -17.68 2.47
C PRO A 124 -10.48 -18.82 3.49
N ASP A 125 -11.42 -18.92 4.43
CA ASP A 125 -11.48 -20.00 5.40
C ASP A 125 -12.54 -21.03 5.00
N ALA A 126 -12.12 -22.09 4.31
CA ALA A 126 -13.00 -23.15 3.82
C ALA A 126 -13.56 -24.05 4.95
N GLU A 127 -12.91 -24.08 6.12
CA GLU A 127 -13.27 -24.95 7.26
C GLU A 127 -14.08 -24.21 8.33
N HIS A 128 -14.40 -22.92 8.12
CA HIS A 128 -15.21 -22.17 9.07
C HIS A 128 -16.57 -22.84 9.29
N HIS A 129 -16.84 -23.18 10.57
CA HIS A 129 -18.05 -23.90 10.97
C HIS A 129 -19.28 -23.00 10.93
N VAL A 130 -20.37 -23.49 10.36
CA VAL A 130 -21.65 -22.77 10.28
C VAL A 130 -22.75 -23.48 11.08
N ALA A 131 -22.96 -24.78 10.83
CA ALA A 131 -23.99 -25.57 11.51
C ALA A 131 -23.68 -27.07 11.43
N SER A 132 -24.29 -27.87 12.32
CA SER A 132 -24.18 -29.32 12.33
C SER A 132 -25.59 -29.95 12.17
N LEU A 133 -25.80 -30.68 11.07
CA LEU A 133 -27.02 -31.41 10.83
C LEU A 133 -26.89 -32.83 11.40
N VAL A 134 -27.75 -33.19 12.38
CA VAL A 134 -27.67 -34.47 13.09
C VAL A 134 -28.53 -35.56 12.39
N TYR A 135 -29.63 -35.14 11.77
CA TYR A 135 -30.58 -36.04 11.12
C TYR A 135 -30.69 -35.73 9.61
N LYS A 136 -31.49 -36.56 8.90
CA LYS A 136 -31.83 -36.29 7.49
C LYS A 136 -32.78 -35.10 7.40
N VAL A 137 -32.24 -33.92 7.53
CA VAL A 137 -32.94 -32.63 7.40
C VAL A 137 -32.22 -31.84 6.32
N SER A 138 -32.96 -31.09 5.51
CA SER A 138 -32.39 -30.14 4.56
C SER A 138 -32.32 -28.74 5.19
N LEU A 139 -31.17 -28.09 5.08
CA LEU A 139 -30.97 -26.68 5.43
C LEU A 139 -30.77 -25.91 4.14
N SER A 140 -31.72 -25.02 3.83
CA SER A 140 -31.63 -24.09 2.71
C SER A 140 -31.55 -22.69 3.26
N LEU A 141 -30.48 -21.96 2.87
CA LEU A 141 -30.16 -20.63 3.37
C LEU A 141 -29.67 -19.77 2.21
N THR A 142 -30.12 -18.52 2.20
CA THR A 142 -29.63 -17.49 1.29
C THR A 142 -29.09 -16.32 2.10
N ALA A 143 -27.83 -15.93 1.87
CA ALA A 143 -27.21 -14.82 2.55
C ALA A 143 -26.78 -13.71 1.56
N THR A 144 -27.06 -12.48 1.93
CA THR A 144 -26.64 -11.30 1.17
C THR A 144 -25.36 -10.74 1.78
N VAL A 145 -24.32 -10.65 0.96
CA VAL A 145 -23.03 -10.05 1.28
C VAL A 145 -22.99 -8.64 0.74
N LYS A 146 -22.56 -7.67 1.53
CA LYS A 146 -22.36 -6.29 1.11
C LYS A 146 -20.94 -5.83 1.46
N THR A 147 -20.44 -4.81 0.74
CA THR A 147 -19.20 -4.11 1.09
C THR A 147 -19.50 -2.94 2.01
N GLY A 148 -18.61 -2.69 2.96
CA GLY A 148 -18.75 -1.57 3.90
C GLY A 148 -17.46 -1.28 4.64
N ARG A 149 -17.56 -0.51 5.74
CA ARG A 149 -16.44 -0.15 6.61
C ARG A 149 -16.87 -0.20 8.08
N GLY A 150 -15.95 -0.71 8.91
CA GLY A 150 -16.17 -0.74 10.35
C GLY A 150 -17.31 -1.68 10.76
N TYR A 151 -18.18 -1.23 11.65
CA TYR A 151 -19.28 -2.01 12.19
C TYR A 151 -20.61 -1.32 11.95
N GLU A 152 -21.59 -2.06 11.45
CA GLU A 152 -22.94 -1.58 11.16
C GLU A 152 -23.96 -2.46 11.88
N PRO A 153 -24.65 -1.92 12.93
CA PRO A 153 -25.71 -2.66 13.62
C PRO A 153 -26.90 -2.96 12.70
N ALA A 154 -27.54 -4.10 12.89
CA ALA A 154 -28.74 -4.50 12.16
C ALA A 154 -29.85 -3.44 12.25
N ASP A 155 -30.03 -2.82 13.41
CA ASP A 155 -31.06 -1.82 13.67
C ASP A 155 -30.84 -0.47 12.95
N SER A 156 -29.60 -0.19 12.51
CA SER A 156 -29.27 1.06 11.80
C SER A 156 -29.75 1.03 10.33
N ARG A 157 -30.02 -0.16 9.81
CA ARG A 157 -30.49 -0.36 8.42
C ARG A 157 -32.01 -0.24 8.33
N GLY A 158 -32.47 0.64 7.45
CA GLY A 158 -33.89 0.87 7.21
C GLY A 158 -34.64 -0.40 6.74
N GLU A 159 -35.95 -0.45 6.95
CA GLU A 159 -36.80 -1.58 6.54
C GLU A 159 -36.93 -1.72 5.00
N GLU A 160 -36.67 -0.64 4.29
CA GLU A 160 -36.89 -0.57 2.82
C GLU A 160 -35.91 -1.41 1.99
N GLU A 161 -34.78 -1.82 2.55
CA GLU A 161 -33.73 -2.56 1.82
C GLU A 161 -33.77 -4.07 2.08
N THR A 162 -34.66 -4.55 2.93
CA THR A 162 -34.64 -5.95 3.38
C THR A 162 -35.73 -6.77 2.69
N ALA A 163 -35.39 -7.96 2.17
CA ALA A 163 -36.37 -8.89 1.63
C ALA A 163 -37.35 -9.35 2.74
N VAL A 164 -38.60 -9.56 2.39
CA VAL A 164 -39.63 -10.05 3.33
C VAL A 164 -39.19 -11.39 3.93
N GLY A 165 -39.07 -11.46 5.27
CA GLY A 165 -38.64 -12.68 5.97
C GLY A 165 -37.13 -12.86 6.11
N ALA A 166 -36.32 -11.89 5.70
CA ALA A 166 -34.90 -11.92 5.94
C ALA A 166 -34.57 -11.50 7.38
N LEU A 167 -33.66 -12.24 7.99
CA LEU A 167 -33.08 -11.96 9.31
C LEU A 167 -31.89 -11.01 9.12
N LYS A 168 -31.91 -9.87 9.81
CA LYS A 168 -30.83 -8.91 9.76
C LYS A 168 -29.71 -9.33 10.68
N VAL A 169 -28.49 -9.31 10.20
CA VAL A 169 -27.27 -9.63 10.95
C VAL A 169 -26.43 -8.37 11.09
N ASP A 170 -25.87 -8.14 12.28
CA ASP A 170 -24.88 -7.09 12.46
C ASP A 170 -23.66 -7.33 11.57
N ALA A 171 -23.29 -6.34 10.77
CA ALA A 171 -22.19 -6.49 9.84
C ALA A 171 -20.87 -5.92 10.42
N SER A 172 -19.87 -6.78 10.52
CA SER A 172 -18.50 -6.39 10.85
C SER A 172 -17.66 -6.43 9.57
N PHE A 173 -17.47 -5.28 8.94
CA PHE A 173 -16.76 -5.18 7.66
C PHE A 173 -15.24 -5.15 7.81
N SER A 174 -14.71 -4.95 9.02
CA SER A 174 -13.28 -4.81 9.22
C SER A 174 -12.53 -6.13 9.00
N PRO A 175 -11.61 -6.22 8.01
CA PRO A 175 -10.78 -7.40 7.81
C PRO A 175 -9.67 -7.52 8.86
N VAL A 176 -9.49 -6.51 9.69
CA VAL A 176 -8.46 -6.44 10.72
C VAL A 176 -9.04 -6.82 12.07
N ARG A 177 -8.53 -7.91 12.65
CA ARG A 177 -8.98 -8.43 13.95
C ARG A 177 -8.23 -7.81 15.12
N ARG A 178 -6.90 -7.68 15.00
CA ARG A 178 -6.05 -7.15 16.06
C ARG A 178 -4.92 -6.31 15.53
N VAL A 179 -4.68 -5.18 16.18
CA VAL A 179 -3.51 -4.33 15.94
C VAL A 179 -2.87 -3.97 17.26
N ALA A 180 -1.59 -4.29 17.41
CA ALA A 180 -0.76 -3.82 18.50
C ALA A 180 0.43 -3.07 17.92
N TYR A 181 0.92 -2.04 18.62
CA TYR A 181 2.17 -1.40 18.24
C TYR A 181 3.08 -1.21 19.45
N THR A 182 4.38 -1.30 19.19
CA THR A 182 5.44 -1.08 20.18
C THR A 182 6.45 -0.11 19.59
N VAL A 183 6.99 0.76 20.43
CA VAL A 183 8.06 1.69 20.03
C VAL A 183 9.30 1.36 20.82
N GLU A 184 10.39 1.07 20.11
CA GLU A 184 11.71 0.79 20.64
C GLU A 184 12.68 1.88 20.22
N ASN A 185 13.85 1.95 20.87
CA ASN A 185 14.90 2.86 20.45
C ASN A 185 15.63 2.30 19.23
N ALA A 186 15.80 3.12 18.21
CA ALA A 186 16.61 2.81 17.04
C ALA A 186 17.97 3.52 17.11
N ARG A 187 18.97 2.90 16.50
CA ARG A 187 20.29 3.51 16.31
C ARG A 187 20.55 3.66 14.81
N PHE A 188 20.79 4.88 14.40
CA PHE A 188 21.21 5.18 13.04
C PHE A 188 22.48 6.04 13.07
N GLU A 189 23.57 5.51 12.52
CA GLU A 189 24.90 6.10 12.57
C GLU A 189 25.35 6.46 14.00
N LYS A 190 25.45 7.78 14.31
CA LYS A 190 25.87 8.31 15.63
C LYS A 190 24.67 8.66 16.52
N ARG A 191 23.44 8.62 16.01
CA ARG A 191 22.22 8.92 16.76
C ARG A 191 21.65 7.65 17.38
N THR A 192 21.29 7.74 18.65
CA THR A 192 20.69 6.64 19.43
C THR A 192 19.35 7.01 20.03
N ASP A 193 18.85 8.18 19.67
CA ASP A 193 17.63 8.80 20.19
C ASP A 193 16.44 8.68 19.25
N LEU A 194 16.54 7.81 18.24
CA LEU A 194 15.53 7.57 17.22
C LEU A 194 14.54 6.51 17.66
N ASP A 195 13.34 6.54 17.07
CA ASP A 195 12.29 5.57 17.32
C ASP A 195 12.31 4.48 16.23
N LYS A 196 12.01 3.25 16.68
CA LYS A 196 11.67 2.10 15.85
C LYS A 196 10.24 1.72 16.14
N LEU A 197 9.38 1.84 15.16
CA LEU A 197 7.97 1.45 15.25
C LEU A 197 7.82 0.01 14.79
N ILE A 198 7.22 -0.80 15.63
CA ILE A 198 6.85 -2.18 15.36
C ILE A 198 5.33 -2.27 15.44
N VAL A 199 4.67 -2.71 14.37
CA VAL A 199 3.23 -2.92 14.31
C VAL A 199 2.97 -4.41 14.10
N GLU A 200 2.25 -5.03 15.02
CA GLU A 200 1.74 -6.39 14.89
C GLU A 200 0.30 -6.32 14.42
N LEU A 201 0.01 -6.93 13.29
CA LEU A 201 -1.27 -6.91 12.61
C LEU A 201 -1.77 -8.32 12.38
N GLU A 202 -3.00 -8.58 12.82
CA GLU A 202 -3.72 -9.83 12.58
C GLU A 202 -4.96 -9.53 11.74
N THR A 203 -5.07 -10.22 10.60
CA THR A 203 -6.21 -10.13 9.68
C THR A 203 -7.06 -11.39 9.72
N ASP A 204 -8.21 -11.37 9.09
CA ASP A 204 -9.09 -12.51 8.92
C ASP A 204 -8.76 -13.38 7.69
N GLY A 205 -7.69 -13.04 6.96
CA GLY A 205 -7.26 -13.72 5.73
C GLY A 205 -7.83 -13.15 4.44
N THR A 206 -8.79 -12.20 4.51
CA THR A 206 -9.35 -11.54 3.31
C THR A 206 -8.42 -10.45 2.76
N LEU A 207 -7.57 -9.88 3.61
CA LEU A 207 -6.64 -8.81 3.26
C LEU A 207 -5.22 -9.15 3.72
N ASP A 208 -4.28 -9.03 2.80
CA ASP A 208 -2.84 -9.14 3.10
C ASP A 208 -2.42 -8.02 4.09
N PRO A 209 -1.76 -8.35 5.21
CA PRO A 209 -1.30 -7.38 6.20
C PRO A 209 -0.46 -6.23 5.64
N LYS A 210 0.40 -6.51 4.65
CA LYS A 210 1.20 -5.49 3.98
C LYS A 210 0.32 -4.48 3.24
N LYS A 211 -0.65 -4.97 2.46
CA LYS A 211 -1.62 -4.12 1.77
C LYS A 211 -2.50 -3.34 2.73
N ALA A 212 -2.84 -3.92 3.89
CA ALA A 212 -3.61 -3.24 4.92
C ALA A 212 -2.89 -1.97 5.43
N ILE A 213 -1.59 -2.07 5.71
CA ILE A 213 -0.79 -0.90 6.14
C ILE A 213 -0.63 0.12 5.02
N GLU A 214 -0.38 -0.30 3.79
CA GLU A 214 -0.30 0.61 2.64
C GLU A 214 -1.62 1.38 2.45
N HIS A 215 -2.76 0.70 2.57
CA HIS A 215 -4.08 1.35 2.53
C HIS A 215 -4.29 2.32 3.70
N ALA A 216 -3.90 1.93 4.92
CA ALA A 216 -4.02 2.80 6.09
C ALA A 216 -3.16 4.07 5.97
N ALA A 217 -1.93 3.93 5.47
CA ALA A 217 -1.05 5.06 5.21
C ALA A 217 -1.61 5.98 4.12
N THR A 218 -2.17 5.40 3.04
CA THR A 218 -2.82 6.15 1.96
C THR A 218 -4.03 6.94 2.46
N ILE A 219 -4.89 6.32 3.29
CA ILE A 219 -6.03 7.01 3.91
C ILE A 219 -5.54 8.18 4.75
N MET A 220 -4.49 7.98 5.57
CA MET A 220 -3.93 9.03 6.41
C MET A 220 -3.38 10.18 5.55
N GLN A 221 -2.63 9.88 4.50
CA GLN A 221 -2.11 10.89 3.56
C GLN A 221 -3.24 11.70 2.92
N GLN A 222 -4.30 11.03 2.44
CA GLN A 222 -5.45 11.70 1.85
C GLN A 222 -6.18 12.62 2.83
N GLN A 223 -6.33 12.21 4.10
CA GLN A 223 -6.97 13.04 5.12
C GLN A 223 -6.12 14.25 5.51
N LEU A 224 -4.78 14.13 5.45
CA LEU A 224 -3.87 15.24 5.71
C LEU A 224 -3.69 16.16 4.52
N ALA A 225 -4.05 15.75 3.31
CA ALA A 225 -3.87 16.52 2.08
C ALA A 225 -4.53 17.92 2.14
N ALA A 226 -5.66 18.05 2.87
CA ALA A 226 -6.33 19.35 3.05
C ALA A 226 -5.53 20.36 3.90
N PHE A 227 -4.57 19.89 4.70
CA PHE A 227 -3.72 20.72 5.56
C PHE A 227 -2.37 21.04 4.90
N VAL A 228 -2.08 20.43 3.77
CA VAL A 228 -0.81 20.54 3.07
C VAL A 228 -0.94 21.58 1.96
N ASP A 229 -0.02 22.51 1.88
CA ASP A 229 0.10 23.42 0.75
C ASP A 229 0.73 22.66 -0.43
N LEU A 230 -0.10 22.18 -1.34
CA LEU A 230 0.32 21.39 -2.49
C LEU A 230 1.21 22.19 -3.45
N ASP A 231 1.04 23.52 -3.52
CA ASP A 231 1.84 24.37 -4.38
C ASP A 231 3.28 24.44 -3.85
N ALA A 232 3.47 24.51 -2.52
CA ALA A 232 4.78 24.48 -1.90
C ALA A 232 5.50 23.13 -2.06
N ILE A 233 4.78 22.01 -2.07
CA ILE A 233 5.36 20.68 -2.30
C ILE A 233 5.77 20.53 -3.76
N ALA A 234 4.91 20.90 -4.70
CA ALA A 234 5.22 20.83 -6.13
C ALA A 234 6.45 21.68 -6.48
N GLU A 235 6.62 22.84 -5.84
CA GLU A 235 7.83 23.64 -5.98
C GLU A 235 9.08 22.99 -5.37
N GLN A 236 8.95 22.25 -4.27
CA GLN A 236 10.06 21.52 -3.65
C GLN A 236 10.44 20.26 -4.45
N GLU A 237 9.48 19.53 -4.98
CA GLU A 237 9.72 18.39 -5.88
C GLU A 237 10.35 18.86 -7.20
N ALA A 238 9.85 19.92 -7.79
CA ALA A 238 10.45 20.53 -8.98
C ALA A 238 11.89 21.03 -8.73
N LYS A 239 12.20 21.49 -7.52
CA LYS A 239 13.57 21.87 -7.12
C LYS A 239 14.46 20.66 -6.84
N LYS A 240 13.92 19.55 -6.36
CA LYS A 240 14.66 18.28 -6.19
C LYS A 240 15.00 17.64 -7.54
N ASP A 241 14.05 17.58 -8.46
CA ASP A 241 14.29 17.07 -9.82
C ASP A 241 15.27 17.92 -10.63
N GLN A 242 15.40 19.21 -10.29
CA GLN A 242 16.41 20.09 -10.89
C GLN A 242 17.84 19.85 -10.36
N ASN A 243 18.01 19.17 -9.22
CA ASN A 243 19.31 18.90 -8.61
C ASN A 243 19.82 17.46 -8.84
N ASP A 244 19.11 16.63 -9.57
CA ASP A 244 19.48 15.22 -9.81
C ASP A 244 20.44 15.03 -11.01
N PHE A 245 21.30 16.02 -11.25
CA PHE A 245 22.44 15.82 -12.14
C PHE A 245 23.56 15.10 -11.39
N ASP A 246 24.11 14.08 -12.04
CA ASP A 246 25.33 13.43 -11.54
C ASP A 246 26.36 14.53 -11.16
N PRO A 247 26.86 14.58 -9.91
CA PRO A 247 27.84 15.56 -9.48
C PRO A 247 29.07 15.63 -10.39
N PHE A 248 29.33 14.57 -11.16
CA PHE A 248 30.40 14.52 -12.15
C PHE A 248 30.14 15.48 -13.32
N LEU A 249 28.89 15.68 -13.74
CA LEU A 249 28.55 16.59 -14.85
C LEU A 249 28.78 18.06 -14.53
N MET A 250 28.74 18.42 -13.25
CA MET A 250 29.00 19.77 -12.73
C MET A 250 30.48 20.09 -12.60
N ARG A 251 31.36 19.10 -12.79
CA ARG A 251 32.81 19.32 -12.68
C ARG A 251 33.36 20.00 -13.92
N SER A 252 34.49 20.70 -13.70
CA SER A 252 35.22 21.35 -14.78
C SER A 252 35.83 20.34 -15.75
N ILE A 253 35.85 20.67 -17.04
CA ILE A 253 36.53 19.88 -18.07
C ILE A 253 38.04 19.66 -17.79
N GLU A 254 38.64 20.44 -16.88
CA GLU A 254 40.03 20.25 -16.46
C GLU A 254 40.26 18.95 -15.69
N GLU A 255 39.20 18.43 -15.02
CA GLU A 255 39.27 17.19 -14.27
C GLU A 255 39.24 15.93 -15.17
N LEU A 256 38.97 16.09 -16.45
CA LEU A 256 39.03 15.00 -17.43
C LEU A 256 40.46 14.61 -17.86
N GLU A 257 41.50 15.26 -17.29
CA GLU A 257 42.93 14.99 -17.62
C GLU A 257 43.23 14.98 -19.11
N LEU A 258 42.54 15.81 -19.90
CA LEU A 258 42.75 15.95 -21.33
C LEU A 258 44.06 16.68 -21.62
N THR A 259 44.58 16.54 -22.83
CA THR A 259 45.77 17.34 -23.23
C THR A 259 45.46 18.83 -23.14
N VAL A 260 46.46 19.64 -22.75
CA VAL A 260 46.34 21.11 -22.62
C VAL A 260 45.78 21.74 -23.92
N ARG A 261 46.09 21.18 -25.07
CA ARG A 261 45.54 21.64 -26.32
C ARG A 261 44.03 21.37 -26.46
N SER A 262 43.57 20.18 -26.08
CA SER A 262 42.16 19.83 -26.11
C SER A 262 41.35 20.68 -25.14
N THR A 263 41.83 20.87 -23.92
CA THR A 263 41.21 21.74 -22.88
C THR A 263 41.11 23.19 -23.35
N ASN A 264 42.14 23.74 -23.93
CA ASN A 264 42.14 25.14 -24.41
C ASN A 264 41.18 25.33 -25.62
N CYS A 265 41.04 24.36 -26.48
CA CYS A 265 40.08 24.42 -27.58
C CYS A 265 38.63 24.38 -27.09
N LEU A 266 38.31 23.54 -26.07
CA LEU A 266 36.99 23.49 -25.47
C LEU A 266 36.62 24.78 -24.70
N LYS A 267 37.57 25.36 -23.96
CA LYS A 267 37.39 26.64 -23.30
C LYS A 267 37.15 27.80 -24.28
N ALA A 268 37.80 27.79 -25.45
CA ALA A 268 37.62 28.83 -26.48
C ALA A 268 36.17 28.80 -27.03
N GLU A 269 35.48 27.66 -26.97
CA GLU A 269 34.05 27.48 -27.37
C GLU A 269 33.10 27.64 -26.18
N SER A 270 33.58 28.18 -25.07
CA SER A 270 32.78 28.40 -23.85
C SER A 270 32.22 27.11 -23.22
N ILE A 271 32.89 25.98 -23.44
CA ILE A 271 32.58 24.70 -22.80
C ILE A 271 33.47 24.61 -21.54
N PHE A 272 32.85 24.76 -20.35
CA PHE A 272 33.58 24.78 -19.07
C PHE A 272 33.23 23.55 -18.21
N LEU A 273 32.04 23.01 -18.34
CA LEU A 273 31.55 21.86 -17.56
C LEU A 273 31.51 20.60 -18.41
N ILE A 274 31.62 19.45 -17.74
CA ILE A 274 31.53 18.15 -18.43
C ILE A 274 30.13 17.97 -19.05
N GLY A 275 29.08 18.47 -18.40
CA GLY A 275 27.71 18.43 -18.95
C GLY A 275 27.56 19.25 -20.24
N ASP A 276 28.23 20.39 -20.38
CA ASP A 276 28.24 21.17 -21.63
C ASP A 276 28.89 20.38 -22.78
N LEU A 277 29.95 19.63 -22.46
CA LEU A 277 30.67 18.82 -23.43
C LEU A 277 29.81 17.63 -23.92
N LEU A 278 29.05 16.98 -23.03
CA LEU A 278 28.22 15.83 -23.38
C LEU A 278 27.06 16.19 -24.32
N GLN A 279 26.55 17.42 -24.24
CA GLN A 279 25.50 17.88 -25.14
C GLN A 279 25.97 18.18 -26.58
N ARG A 280 27.28 18.32 -26.78
CA ARG A 280 27.84 18.55 -28.12
C ARG A 280 27.93 17.26 -28.90
N THR A 281 27.55 17.34 -30.17
CA THR A 281 27.73 16.21 -31.09
C THR A 281 29.19 16.17 -31.58
N GLU A 282 29.63 15.00 -32.02
CA GLU A 282 30.96 14.84 -32.66
C GLU A 282 31.17 15.79 -33.83
N PHE A 283 30.10 16.04 -34.59
CA PHE A 283 30.11 16.92 -35.74
C PHE A 283 30.33 18.39 -35.32
N ASP A 284 29.73 18.81 -34.22
CA ASP A 284 29.90 20.18 -33.71
C ASP A 284 31.31 20.40 -33.18
N LEU A 285 31.85 19.41 -32.46
CA LEU A 285 33.24 19.46 -31.99
C LEU A 285 34.27 19.48 -33.14
N LEU A 286 34.01 18.80 -34.25
CA LEU A 286 34.90 18.84 -35.45
C LEU A 286 34.85 20.16 -36.18
N LYS A 287 33.81 20.98 -36.04
CA LYS A 287 33.74 22.34 -36.59
C LYS A 287 34.57 23.35 -35.82
N THR A 288 34.94 23.01 -34.59
CA THR A 288 35.74 23.89 -33.74
C THR A 288 37.13 24.08 -34.29
N PRO A 289 37.60 25.30 -34.49
CA PRO A 289 38.94 25.57 -34.99
C PRO A 289 39.99 25.01 -34.03
N ASN A 290 40.97 24.30 -34.57
CA ASN A 290 42.11 23.69 -33.87
C ASN A 290 41.81 22.40 -33.08
N LEU A 291 40.58 21.86 -33.07
CA LEU A 291 40.25 20.55 -32.53
C LEU A 291 40.36 19.48 -33.65
N GLY A 292 41.38 18.63 -33.58
CA GLY A 292 41.62 17.58 -34.59
C GLY A 292 40.99 16.26 -34.22
N LYS A 293 40.91 15.32 -35.22
CA LYS A 293 40.38 13.95 -34.99
C LYS A 293 41.08 13.22 -33.85
N LYS A 294 42.36 13.48 -33.58
CA LYS A 294 43.09 12.86 -32.45
C LYS A 294 42.58 13.34 -31.10
N SER A 295 42.33 14.65 -30.93
CA SER A 295 41.77 15.23 -29.73
C SER A 295 40.32 14.79 -29.51
N LEU A 296 39.53 14.62 -30.58
CA LEU A 296 38.17 14.08 -30.46
C LEU A 296 38.16 12.63 -29.94
N ASN A 297 39.06 11.79 -30.43
CA ASN A 297 39.17 10.40 -29.98
C ASN A 297 39.61 10.35 -28.51
N GLU A 298 40.58 11.19 -28.11
CA GLU A 298 40.99 11.33 -26.72
C GLU A 298 39.81 11.68 -25.81
N ILE A 299 38.98 12.67 -26.17
CA ILE A 299 37.77 13.06 -25.42
C ILE A 299 36.79 11.90 -25.33
N LYS A 300 36.54 11.18 -26.42
CA LYS A 300 35.68 10.01 -26.46
C LYS A 300 36.15 8.90 -25.53
N ASP A 301 37.44 8.56 -25.61
CA ASP A 301 38.04 7.49 -24.81
C ASP A 301 37.94 7.80 -23.30
N VAL A 302 38.20 9.06 -22.94
CA VAL A 302 38.07 9.52 -21.51
C VAL A 302 36.61 9.50 -21.06
N LEU A 303 35.67 9.99 -21.85
CA LEU A 303 34.23 9.95 -21.52
C LEU A 303 33.71 8.52 -21.46
N ALA A 304 34.08 7.66 -22.41
CA ALA A 304 33.68 6.25 -22.40
C ALA A 304 34.22 5.50 -21.19
N SER A 305 35.44 5.81 -20.71
CA SER A 305 36.01 5.23 -19.47
C SER A 305 35.21 5.58 -18.22
N LYS A 306 34.45 6.68 -18.26
CA LYS A 306 33.57 7.17 -17.19
C LYS A 306 32.10 6.78 -17.43
N GLY A 307 31.78 6.08 -18.51
CA GLY A 307 30.43 5.60 -18.84
C GLY A 307 29.54 6.62 -19.57
N PHE A 308 30.13 7.71 -20.09
CA PHE A 308 29.39 8.77 -20.80
C PHE A 308 29.70 8.77 -22.31
N SER A 309 28.74 9.30 -23.11
CA SER A 309 28.90 9.44 -24.57
C SER A 309 28.54 10.85 -25.02
N LEU A 310 29.21 11.32 -26.11
CA LEU A 310 28.90 12.59 -26.75
C LEU A 310 27.50 12.56 -27.41
N GLY A 311 26.80 13.70 -27.45
CA GLY A 311 25.48 13.82 -28.04
C GLY A 311 24.34 13.39 -27.15
N THR A 312 24.59 13.22 -25.85
CA THR A 312 23.54 12.95 -24.87
C THR A 312 22.75 14.23 -24.57
N THR A 313 21.45 14.22 -24.81
CA THR A 313 20.56 15.34 -24.47
C THR A 313 20.28 15.30 -22.98
N LEU A 314 20.74 16.33 -22.25
CA LEU A 314 20.42 16.53 -20.84
C LEU A 314 19.23 17.50 -20.76
N GLU A 315 18.08 17.01 -20.28
CA GLU A 315 16.91 17.86 -20.04
C GLU A 315 17.24 18.82 -18.88
N ASN A 316 16.89 20.10 -19.03
CA ASN A 316 17.14 21.16 -18.05
C ASN A 316 18.62 21.53 -17.75
N TRP A 317 19.54 21.35 -18.72
CA TRP A 317 20.92 21.84 -18.63
C TRP A 317 21.10 23.21 -19.33
N PRO A 318 21.90 24.16 -18.82
CA PRO A 318 22.62 24.15 -17.54
C PRO A 318 21.69 24.40 -16.34
N PRO A 319 22.03 23.84 -15.16
CA PRO A 319 21.28 24.16 -13.95
C PRO A 319 21.38 25.65 -13.67
N MET A 320 20.25 26.33 -13.59
CA MET A 320 20.22 27.74 -13.19
C MET A 320 20.68 27.84 -11.74
N GLY A 321 21.86 28.46 -11.52
CA GLY A 321 22.46 28.69 -10.22
C GLY A 321 21.73 29.72 -9.37
#